data_24c87e6a891264a11bb51484279dedd1
#
_entry.id   24c87e6a891264a11bb51484279dedd1
#
_cell.length_a   1.000
_cell.length_b   1.000
_cell.length_c   1.000
_cell.angle_alpha   90.00
_cell.angle_beta   90.00
_cell.angle_gamma   90.00
#
_symmetry.space_group_name_H-M   'P 1'
#
loop_
_entity.id
_entity.type
_entity.pdbx_description
1 polymer ?
#
loop_
_entity_poly.entity_id
_entity_poly.type
_entity_poly.pdbx_seq_one_letter_code
_entity_poly.pdbx_strand_id
1 'polypeptide(L)'
;MKQLILTIEVKCHDGIGVRGRRTEVVMVPFSGRAYGELFTGRVLTGGIDTQKTDLLTGECTLSARYMLEGTDCGGEICRIFIDNSIHDDEGWHPKLVTDSALLAEWEELPLTATVDGADGGVTVRIYR
;
A
#
# COMPACT_ATOMS: atom_id res chain seq x y z
N MET A 1 -16.42 -1.11 15.06
CA MET A 1 -16.03 -2.42 14.51
C MET A 1 -15.35 -2.23 13.16
N LYS A 2 -14.19 -2.83 12.98
CA LYS A 2 -13.47 -2.73 11.72
C LYS A 2 -14.05 -3.68 10.67
N GLN A 3 -14.13 -3.20 9.45
CA GLN A 3 -14.60 -3.97 8.31
C GLN A 3 -13.48 -4.04 7.26
N LEU A 4 -13.11 -5.25 6.86
CA LEU A 4 -12.12 -5.45 5.79
C LEU A 4 -12.70 -5.02 4.45
N ILE A 5 -12.01 -4.11 3.75
CA ILE A 5 -12.46 -3.62 2.45
C ILE A 5 -11.56 -4.07 1.30
N LEU A 6 -10.26 -4.23 1.53
CA LEU A 6 -9.31 -4.70 0.51
C LEU A 6 -8.25 -5.59 1.12
N THR A 7 -7.90 -6.64 0.39
CA THR A 7 -6.72 -7.46 0.64
C THR A 7 -5.82 -7.33 -0.58
N ILE A 8 -4.54 -7.02 -0.36
CA ILE A 8 -3.58 -6.86 -1.45
C ILE A 8 -2.44 -7.83 -1.21
N GLU A 9 -2.29 -8.78 -2.12
CA GLU A 9 -1.18 -9.73 -2.11
C GLU A 9 -0.04 -9.11 -2.90
N VAL A 10 1.02 -8.72 -2.21
CA VAL A 10 2.16 -7.99 -2.76
C VAL A 10 3.32 -8.94 -2.96
N LYS A 11 3.90 -8.90 -4.16
CA LYS A 11 5.14 -9.58 -4.49
C LYS A 11 6.24 -8.55 -4.65
N CYS A 12 7.25 -8.61 -3.79
CA CYS A 12 8.38 -7.68 -3.83
C CYS A 12 9.40 -8.14 -4.86
N HIS A 13 9.97 -7.17 -5.57
CA HIS A 13 11.05 -7.38 -6.53
C HIS A 13 12.36 -6.83 -5.96
N ASP A 14 13.46 -6.97 -6.70
CA ASP A 14 14.76 -6.53 -6.22
C ASP A 14 14.77 -5.02 -5.96
N GLY A 15 15.19 -4.66 -4.76
CA GLY A 15 15.30 -3.26 -4.37
C GLY A 15 16.58 -2.63 -4.82
N ILE A 16 16.56 -1.31 -4.93
CA ILE A 16 17.75 -0.50 -5.16
C ILE A 16 17.89 0.49 -4.03
N GLY A 17 19.11 0.78 -3.65
CA GLY A 17 19.31 1.65 -2.50
C GLY A 17 20.62 2.40 -2.53
N VAL A 18 20.72 3.34 -1.61
CA VAL A 18 21.90 4.14 -1.38
C VAL A 18 22.09 4.32 0.12
N ARG A 19 23.33 4.23 0.56
CA ARG A 19 23.66 4.47 1.96
C ARG A 19 24.53 5.71 2.05
N GLY A 20 23.94 6.77 2.64
CA GLY A 20 24.65 8.00 2.92
C GLY A 20 25.32 7.97 4.29
N ARG A 21 25.71 9.14 4.79
CA ARG A 21 26.33 9.24 6.12
C ARG A 21 25.33 9.06 7.24
N ARG A 22 24.13 9.57 7.07
CA ARG A 22 23.10 9.63 8.11
C ARG A 22 21.89 8.78 7.78
N THR A 23 21.65 8.53 6.51
CA THR A 23 20.42 7.91 6.06
C THR A 23 20.71 6.86 5.00
N GLU A 24 20.03 5.73 5.12
CA GLU A 24 19.96 4.72 4.08
C GLU A 24 18.58 4.72 3.47
N VAL A 25 18.48 4.70 2.15
CA VAL A 25 17.21 4.64 1.44
C VAL A 25 17.21 3.42 0.54
N VAL A 26 16.16 2.62 0.64
CA VAL A 26 15.94 1.47 -0.25
C VAL A 26 14.57 1.62 -0.88
N MET A 27 14.51 1.45 -2.20
CA MET A 27 13.25 1.46 -2.96
C MET A 27 13.00 0.05 -3.49
N VAL A 28 11.88 -0.52 -3.07
CA VAL A 28 11.50 -1.90 -3.45
C VAL A 28 10.29 -1.86 -4.36
N PRO A 29 10.48 -2.09 -5.68
CA PRO A 29 9.34 -2.21 -6.58
C PRO A 29 8.53 -3.46 -6.24
N PHE A 30 7.23 -3.40 -6.48
CA PHE A 30 6.39 -4.56 -6.25
C PHE A 30 5.26 -4.65 -7.26
N SER A 31 4.73 -5.85 -7.41
CA SER A 31 3.53 -6.16 -8.17
C SER A 31 2.55 -6.85 -7.23
N GLY A 32 1.37 -7.16 -7.72
CA GLY A 32 0.42 -7.88 -6.90
C GLY A 32 -1.00 -7.74 -7.41
N ARG A 33 -1.89 -8.32 -6.63
CA ARG A 33 -3.32 -8.25 -6.92
C ARG A 33 -4.09 -7.85 -5.68
N ALA A 34 -5.23 -7.23 -5.91
CA ALA A 34 -6.11 -6.75 -4.84
C ALA A 34 -7.49 -7.34 -5.02
N TYR A 35 -8.16 -7.64 -3.92
CA TYR A 35 -9.51 -8.16 -3.95
C TYR A 35 -10.27 -7.80 -2.68
N GLY A 36 -11.59 -7.78 -2.82
CA GLY A 36 -12.53 -7.51 -1.74
C GLY A 36 -13.94 -7.63 -2.29
N GLU A 37 -14.92 -7.35 -1.45
CA GLU A 37 -16.33 -7.43 -1.89
C GLU A 37 -16.67 -6.37 -2.94
N LEU A 38 -16.02 -5.21 -2.88
CA LEU A 38 -16.39 -4.07 -3.73
C LEU A 38 -15.41 -3.81 -4.86
N PHE A 39 -14.27 -4.50 -4.90
CA PHE A 39 -13.24 -4.26 -5.91
C PHE A 39 -12.37 -5.49 -6.12
N THR A 40 -11.97 -5.73 -7.36
CA THR A 40 -10.97 -6.74 -7.73
C THR A 40 -10.06 -6.16 -8.79
N GLY A 41 -8.75 -6.27 -8.61
CA GLY A 41 -7.80 -5.71 -9.56
C GLY A 41 -6.37 -6.11 -9.28
N ARG A 42 -5.45 -5.34 -9.85
CA ARG A 42 -4.02 -5.60 -9.77
C ARG A 42 -3.25 -4.31 -9.53
N VAL A 43 -2.04 -4.46 -9.02
CA VAL A 43 -1.09 -3.35 -8.89
C VAL A 43 -0.49 -3.07 -10.26
N LEU A 44 -0.60 -1.81 -10.70
CA LEU A 44 0.02 -1.37 -11.95
C LEU A 44 1.53 -1.19 -11.76
N THR A 45 2.26 -1.23 -12.87
CA THR A 45 3.71 -0.95 -12.87
C THR A 45 3.97 0.42 -12.24
N GLY A 46 4.96 0.50 -11.38
CA GLY A 46 5.33 1.73 -10.68
C GLY A 46 5.06 1.69 -9.18
N GLY A 47 4.44 0.62 -8.67
CA GLY A 47 4.30 0.45 -7.23
C GLY A 47 5.66 0.31 -6.56
N ILE A 48 5.93 1.14 -5.55
CA ILE A 48 7.22 1.18 -4.87
C ILE A 48 7.01 1.40 -3.39
N ASP A 49 7.74 0.62 -2.58
CA ASP A 49 7.90 0.84 -1.16
C ASP A 49 9.26 1.51 -0.94
N THR A 50 9.26 2.69 -0.33
CA THR A 50 10.47 3.44 0.00
C THR A 50 10.73 3.32 1.49
N GLN A 51 11.90 2.77 1.82
CA GLN A 51 12.31 2.56 3.20
C GLN A 51 13.47 3.49 3.51
N LYS A 52 13.33 4.30 4.56
CA LYS A 52 14.38 5.23 5.00
C LYS A 52 14.77 4.89 6.42
N THR A 53 16.06 4.65 6.63
CA THR A 53 16.60 4.33 7.94
C THR A 53 17.57 5.42 8.37
N ASP A 54 17.36 5.96 9.57
CA ASP A 54 18.31 6.87 10.20
C ASP A 54 19.43 6.00 10.80
N LEU A 55 20.65 6.16 10.29
CA LEU A 55 21.78 5.32 10.70
C LEU A 55 22.28 5.63 12.11
N LEU A 56 21.93 6.78 12.68
CA LEU A 56 22.30 7.12 14.06
C LEU A 56 21.31 6.54 15.06
N THR A 57 20.02 6.65 14.79
CA THR A 57 18.97 6.24 15.73
C THR A 57 18.43 4.86 15.45
N GLY A 58 18.59 4.36 14.22
CA GLY A 58 17.98 3.12 13.78
C GLY A 58 16.52 3.23 13.41
N GLU A 59 15.92 4.42 13.50
CA GLU A 59 14.53 4.62 13.12
C GLU A 59 14.33 4.39 11.63
N CYS A 60 13.28 3.65 11.30
CA CYS A 60 12.94 3.35 9.91
C CYS A 60 11.53 3.83 9.60
N THR A 61 11.38 4.55 8.49
CA THR A 61 10.07 4.92 7.96
C THR A 61 9.81 4.12 6.69
N LEU A 62 8.57 3.71 6.50
CA LEU A 62 8.13 2.96 5.32
C LEU A 62 7.04 3.75 4.63
N SER A 63 7.11 3.84 3.32
CA SER A 63 6.11 4.55 2.52
C SER A 63 5.89 3.80 1.20
N ALA A 64 4.72 3.21 1.05
CA ALA A 64 4.34 2.49 -0.16
C ALA A 64 3.33 3.33 -0.94
N ARG A 65 3.62 3.58 -2.21
CA ARG A 65 2.74 4.28 -3.13
C ARG A 65 2.53 3.45 -4.36
N TYR A 66 1.28 3.21 -4.70
CA TYR A 66 0.96 2.34 -5.82
C TYR A 66 -0.45 2.61 -6.34
N MET A 67 -0.67 2.19 -7.59
CA MET A 67 -1.94 2.33 -8.27
C MET A 67 -2.51 0.96 -8.53
N LEU A 68 -3.79 0.77 -8.18
CA LEU A 68 -4.55 -0.41 -8.54
C LEU A 68 -5.42 -0.09 -9.75
N GLU A 69 -5.60 -1.08 -10.61
CA GLU A 69 -6.59 -1.01 -11.67
C GLU A 69 -7.39 -2.29 -11.66
N GLY A 70 -8.69 -2.15 -11.78
CA GLY A 70 -9.57 -3.31 -11.78
C GLY A 70 -11.02 -2.93 -11.99
N THR A 71 -11.91 -3.71 -11.40
CA THR A 71 -13.35 -3.58 -11.59
C THR A 71 -14.02 -3.42 -10.22
N ASP A 72 -14.90 -2.44 -10.10
CA ASP A 72 -15.70 -2.27 -8.90
C ASP A 72 -16.93 -3.19 -8.92
N CYS A 73 -17.70 -3.18 -7.83
CA CYS A 73 -18.88 -4.06 -7.70
C CYS A 73 -20.01 -3.72 -8.68
N GLY A 74 -19.95 -2.57 -9.33
CA GLY A 74 -20.88 -2.21 -10.40
C GLY A 74 -20.42 -2.65 -11.80
N GLY A 75 -19.27 -3.31 -11.88
CA GLY A 75 -18.72 -3.77 -13.17
C GLY A 75 -17.94 -2.70 -13.93
N GLU A 76 -17.72 -1.55 -13.34
CA GLU A 76 -16.98 -0.46 -13.99
C GLU A 76 -15.48 -0.61 -13.77
N ILE A 77 -14.69 -0.40 -14.81
CA ILE A 77 -13.23 -0.35 -14.71
C ILE A 77 -12.84 0.93 -13.99
N CYS A 78 -12.00 0.81 -12.99
CA CYS A 78 -11.58 1.96 -12.18
C CYS A 78 -10.17 1.78 -11.65
N ARG A 79 -9.63 2.87 -11.10
CA ARG A 79 -8.31 2.89 -10.47
C ARG A 79 -8.42 3.36 -9.03
N ILE A 80 -7.50 2.88 -8.21
CA ILE A 80 -7.35 3.32 -6.83
C ILE A 80 -5.87 3.61 -6.60
N PHE A 81 -5.55 4.85 -6.25
CA PHE A 81 -4.22 5.20 -5.77
C PHE A 81 -4.16 4.97 -4.28
N ILE A 82 -3.10 4.34 -3.81
CA ILE A 82 -2.89 4.09 -2.38
C ILE A 82 -1.56 4.70 -1.95
N ASP A 83 -1.61 5.50 -0.89
CA ASP A 83 -0.44 6.00 -0.19
C ASP A 83 -0.50 5.45 1.24
N ASN A 84 0.37 4.50 1.54
CA ASN A 84 0.37 3.83 2.83
C ASN A 84 1.74 4.00 3.49
N SER A 85 1.80 4.84 4.50
CA SER A 85 3.03 5.19 5.19
C SER A 85 2.93 4.87 6.66
N ILE A 86 4.05 4.53 7.28
CA ILE A 86 4.12 4.35 8.72
C ILE A 86 5.29 5.18 9.27
N HIS A 87 5.02 5.91 10.35
CA HIS A 87 5.98 6.68 11.12
C HIS A 87 5.83 6.25 12.56
N ASP A 88 6.87 5.71 13.15
CA ASP A 88 6.88 5.27 14.54
C ASP A 88 5.80 4.21 14.82
N ASP A 89 5.15 4.27 15.97
CA ASP A 89 4.20 3.27 16.44
C ASP A 89 2.73 3.61 16.13
N GLU A 90 2.50 4.58 15.24
CA GLU A 90 1.14 5.05 14.98
C GLU A 90 0.28 4.09 14.18
N GLY A 91 0.88 3.05 13.60
CA GLY A 91 0.19 2.10 12.74
C GLY A 91 0.04 2.61 11.31
N TRP A 92 -0.59 1.80 10.49
CA TRP A 92 -0.80 2.10 9.08
C TRP A 92 -2.15 2.79 8.87
N HIS A 93 -2.12 3.96 8.22
CA HIS A 93 -3.33 4.73 7.91
C HIS A 93 -3.32 5.11 6.43
N PRO A 94 -3.70 4.18 5.55
CA PRO A 94 -3.63 4.43 4.11
C PRO A 94 -4.59 5.54 3.67
N LYS A 95 -4.13 6.30 2.69
CA LYS A 95 -4.93 7.31 1.99
C LYS A 95 -5.21 6.81 0.59
N LEU A 96 -6.46 6.90 0.18
CA LEU A 96 -6.89 6.42 -1.12
C LEU A 96 -7.44 7.56 -1.96
N VAL A 97 -7.23 7.47 -3.28
CA VAL A 97 -7.88 8.32 -4.28
C VAL A 97 -8.41 7.40 -5.37
N THR A 98 -9.67 7.56 -5.75
CA THR A 98 -10.28 6.67 -6.74
C THR A 98 -11.20 7.42 -7.68
N ASP A 99 -11.33 6.94 -8.90
CA ASP A 99 -12.30 7.44 -9.89
C ASP A 99 -13.61 6.64 -9.90
N SER A 100 -13.76 5.66 -8.99
CA SER A 100 -15.00 4.91 -8.87
C SER A 100 -16.01 5.66 -8.01
N ALA A 101 -17.18 5.93 -8.57
CA ALA A 101 -18.27 6.57 -7.81
C ALA A 101 -18.74 5.69 -6.65
N LEU A 102 -18.68 4.37 -6.81
CA LEU A 102 -19.10 3.42 -5.77
C LEU A 102 -18.12 3.35 -4.60
N LEU A 103 -16.84 3.65 -4.83
CA LEU A 103 -15.79 3.58 -3.82
C LEU A 103 -15.38 4.96 -3.29
N ALA A 104 -16.00 6.02 -3.78
CA ALA A 104 -15.58 7.40 -3.49
C ALA A 104 -15.54 7.72 -1.99
N GLU A 105 -16.42 7.12 -1.19
CA GLU A 105 -16.42 7.37 0.26
C GLU A 105 -15.15 6.90 0.96
N TRP A 106 -14.40 5.97 0.35
CA TRP A 106 -13.14 5.50 0.93
C TRP A 106 -12.10 6.61 1.05
N GLU A 107 -12.21 7.65 0.23
CA GLU A 107 -11.30 8.80 0.29
C GLU A 107 -11.44 9.61 1.58
N GLU A 108 -12.59 9.53 2.22
CA GLU A 108 -12.92 10.36 3.40
C GLU A 108 -12.96 9.57 4.70
N LEU A 109 -12.85 8.25 4.63
CA LEU A 109 -12.91 7.39 5.81
C LEU A 109 -11.56 7.31 6.52
N PRO A 110 -11.55 7.18 7.85
CA PRO A 110 -10.32 6.94 8.59
C PRO A 110 -9.92 5.47 8.46
N LEU A 111 -9.17 5.15 7.42
CA LEU A 111 -8.77 3.79 7.12
C LEU A 111 -7.57 3.36 7.98
N THR A 112 -7.52 2.08 8.28
CA THR A 112 -6.37 1.45 8.93
C THR A 112 -5.92 0.24 8.10
N ALA A 113 -4.70 -0.21 8.31
CA ALA A 113 -4.20 -1.37 7.59
C ALA A 113 -3.28 -2.21 8.46
N THR A 114 -3.18 -3.49 8.08
CA THR A 114 -2.15 -4.40 8.59
C THR A 114 -1.27 -4.83 7.43
N VAL A 115 0.00 -5.07 7.72
CA VAL A 115 0.99 -5.54 6.75
C VAL A 115 1.67 -6.75 7.37
N ASP A 116 1.44 -7.92 6.78
CA ASP A 116 1.97 -9.19 7.27
C ASP A 116 2.89 -9.81 6.25
N GLY A 117 3.99 -10.42 6.70
CA GLY A 117 4.92 -11.09 5.83
C GLY A 117 4.32 -12.30 5.14
N ALA A 118 4.70 -12.52 3.88
CA ALA A 118 4.30 -13.66 3.07
C ALA A 118 5.49 -14.08 2.20
N ASP A 119 5.40 -15.26 1.56
CA ASP A 119 6.46 -15.73 0.66
C ASP A 119 6.70 -14.74 -0.47
N GLY A 120 7.89 -14.17 -0.50
CA GLY A 120 8.30 -13.23 -1.55
C GLY A 120 7.67 -11.85 -1.48
N GLY A 121 6.99 -11.50 -0.38
CA GLY A 121 6.35 -10.21 -0.26
C GLY A 121 5.58 -10.04 1.03
N VAL A 122 4.44 -9.37 0.94
CA VAL A 122 3.58 -9.10 2.10
C VAL A 122 2.11 -9.20 1.70
N THR A 123 1.26 -9.37 2.70
CA THR A 123 -0.19 -9.24 2.55
C THR A 123 -0.64 -8.00 3.29
N VAL A 124 -1.28 -7.10 2.57
CA VAL A 124 -1.83 -5.85 3.14
C VAL A 124 -3.34 -6.00 3.24
N ARG A 125 -3.88 -5.70 4.42
CA ARG A 125 -5.33 -5.68 4.62
C ARG A 125 -5.75 -4.30 5.08
N ILE A 126 -6.72 -3.72 4.35
CA ILE A 126 -7.21 -2.37 4.62
C ILE A 126 -8.62 -2.48 5.20
N TYR A 127 -8.85 -1.74 6.27
CA TYR A 127 -10.10 -1.75 7.04
C TYR A 127 -10.70 -0.35 7.13
N ARG A 128 -12.04 -0.30 7.18
CA ARG A 128 -12.78 0.92 7.44
C ARG A 128 -13.43 0.89 8.81
#